data_7e63191392a32add87761f38d1f37390
#
_entry.id   7e63191392a32add87761f38d1f37390
#
_cell.length_a   1.000
_cell.length_b   1.000
_cell.length_c   1.000
_cell.angle_alpha   90.00
_cell.angle_beta   90.00
_cell.angle_gamma   90.00
#
_symmetry.space_group_name_H-M   'P 1'
#
loop_
_entity.id
_entity.type
_entity.pdbx_description
1 polymer ?
#
loop_
_entity_poly.entity_id
_entity_poly.type
_entity_poly.pdbx_seq_one_letter_code
_entity_poly.pdbx_strand_id
1 'polypeptide(L)'
;MKRIWMAAGVAVCFAGVSAGGMASEATYTKDIKPLVEAKCVGCHGAASPTLAEFLKDDKKFAAAMKGPRIDSYADLLMLIGWPDTGAIMRRLDDGKSALAGGKPGNMYQYLGGTDEERQKNLQTFKDWVGPEGWVLNRFKARGNIPGISKEQLEKILVKY
;
A
#
# COMPACT_ATOMS: atom_id res chain seq x y z
N MET A 1 -13.13 -72.53 24.95
CA MET A 1 -12.27 -71.48 25.47
C MET A 1 -11.80 -70.61 24.31
N LYS A 2 -12.44 -69.46 24.10
CA LYS A 2 -12.08 -68.52 23.02
C LYS A 2 -11.30 -67.32 23.61
N ARG A 3 -10.06 -67.15 23.21
CA ARG A 3 -9.23 -66.04 23.62
C ARG A 3 -9.48 -64.86 22.73
N ILE A 4 -9.98 -63.73 23.28
CA ILE A 4 -10.16 -62.45 22.62
C ILE A 4 -8.85 -61.67 22.80
N TRP A 5 -8.21 -61.29 21.67
CA TRP A 5 -7.10 -60.38 21.63
C TRP A 5 -7.64 -58.96 21.43
N MET A 6 -7.42 -58.10 22.42
CA MET A 6 -7.63 -56.67 22.28
C MET A 6 -6.37 -56.02 21.69
N ALA A 7 -6.49 -55.48 20.49
CA ALA A 7 -5.46 -54.63 19.91
C ALA A 7 -5.66 -53.19 20.40
N ALA A 8 -4.73 -52.68 21.18
CA ALA A 8 -4.69 -51.28 21.59
C ALA A 8 -4.10 -50.44 20.44
N GLY A 9 -4.92 -49.66 19.77
CA GLY A 9 -4.48 -48.68 18.78
C GLY A 9 -3.92 -47.42 19.45
N VAL A 10 -2.63 -47.14 19.27
CA VAL A 10 -2.00 -45.88 19.67
C VAL A 10 -2.29 -44.85 18.61
N ALA A 11 -3.16 -43.88 18.91
CA ALA A 11 -3.37 -42.70 18.06
C ALA A 11 -2.23 -41.71 18.29
N VAL A 12 -1.34 -41.60 17.32
CA VAL A 12 -0.31 -40.55 17.29
C VAL A 12 -0.93 -39.27 16.75
N CYS A 13 -1.27 -38.34 17.63
CA CYS A 13 -1.66 -36.99 17.23
C CYS A 13 -0.44 -36.21 16.73
N PHE A 14 -0.29 -36.05 15.41
CA PHE A 14 0.63 -35.08 14.83
C PHE A 14 0.07 -33.66 15.06
N ALA A 15 0.57 -32.98 16.08
CA ALA A 15 0.38 -31.55 16.22
C ALA A 15 1.16 -30.84 15.10
N GLY A 16 0.44 -30.48 14.02
CA GLY A 16 1.01 -29.65 12.96
C GLY A 16 1.33 -28.27 13.53
N VAL A 17 2.62 -27.98 13.75
CA VAL A 17 3.10 -26.63 14.02
C VAL A 17 3.00 -25.88 12.69
N SER A 18 1.91 -25.13 12.49
CA SER A 18 1.83 -24.13 11.43
C SER A 18 2.86 -23.05 11.75
N ALA A 19 4.04 -23.10 11.12
CA ALA A 19 4.96 -21.98 11.08
C ALA A 19 4.24 -20.87 10.28
N GLY A 20 3.49 -20.04 11.00
CA GLY A 20 3.01 -18.76 10.48
C GLY A 20 4.25 -17.96 10.13
N GLY A 21 4.62 -17.95 8.83
CA GLY A 21 5.64 -17.05 8.33
C GLY A 21 5.20 -15.64 8.69
N MET A 22 5.88 -14.99 9.62
CA MET A 22 5.74 -13.56 9.82
C MET A 22 6.22 -12.93 8.52
N ALA A 23 5.28 -12.49 7.67
CA ALA A 23 5.60 -11.62 6.57
C ALA A 23 6.35 -10.44 7.19
N SER A 24 7.57 -10.19 6.76
CA SER A 24 8.39 -9.06 7.21
C SER A 24 7.56 -7.81 6.97
N GLU A 25 7.21 -7.10 8.03
CA GLU A 25 6.42 -5.88 7.92
C GLU A 25 7.19 -4.85 7.11
N ALA A 26 6.63 -4.37 6.01
CA ALA A 26 7.27 -3.41 5.14
C ALA A 26 7.52 -2.10 5.90
N THR A 27 8.72 -1.52 5.74
CA THR A 27 9.09 -0.24 6.35
C THR A 27 9.37 0.82 5.30
N TYR A 28 9.30 2.09 5.70
CA TYR A 28 9.58 3.19 4.78
C TYR A 28 11.03 3.16 4.29
N THR A 29 11.98 3.14 5.20
CA THR A 29 13.41 3.24 4.86
C THR A 29 13.94 2.08 4.04
N LYS A 30 13.48 0.86 4.34
CA LYS A 30 13.97 -0.35 3.70
C LYS A 30 13.23 -0.68 2.40
N ASP A 31 11.92 -0.46 2.35
CA ASP A 31 11.08 -1.01 1.30
C ASP A 31 10.44 0.10 0.43
N ILE A 32 9.88 1.15 1.04
CA ILE A 32 9.15 2.19 0.32
C ILE A 32 10.06 3.23 -0.31
N LYS A 33 11.03 3.75 0.44
CA LYS A 33 11.95 4.79 -0.06
C LYS A 33 12.71 4.34 -1.31
N PRO A 34 13.38 3.16 -1.35
CA PRO A 34 14.04 2.69 -2.56
C PRO A 34 13.08 2.49 -3.74
N LEU A 35 11.84 2.04 -3.48
CA LEU A 35 10.83 1.88 -4.50
C LEU A 35 10.39 3.23 -5.09
N VAL A 36 10.16 4.23 -4.25
CA VAL A 36 9.83 5.61 -4.68
C VAL A 36 10.99 6.21 -5.48
N GLU A 37 12.22 6.06 -5.02
CA GLU A 37 13.42 6.55 -5.72
C GLU A 37 13.57 5.93 -7.11
N ALA A 38 13.33 4.61 -7.23
CA ALA A 38 13.47 3.91 -8.49
C ALA A 38 12.33 4.16 -9.49
N LYS A 39 11.10 4.41 -9.02
CA LYS A 39 9.89 4.38 -9.88
C LYS A 39 9.15 5.72 -9.97
N CYS A 40 9.32 6.63 -9.00
CA CYS A 40 8.44 7.78 -8.86
C CYS A 40 9.14 9.13 -9.01
N VAL A 41 10.40 9.26 -8.59
CA VAL A 41 11.09 10.58 -8.49
C VAL A 41 11.26 11.29 -9.82
N GLY A 42 11.22 10.61 -10.96
CA GLY A 42 11.26 11.25 -12.28
C GLY A 42 10.18 12.32 -12.49
N CYS A 43 8.98 12.06 -11.98
CA CYS A 43 7.83 12.96 -12.04
C CYS A 43 7.40 13.52 -10.69
N HIS A 44 7.92 12.99 -9.58
CA HIS A 44 7.52 13.30 -8.21
C HIS A 44 8.70 13.63 -7.28
N GLY A 45 9.88 13.91 -7.80
CA GLY A 45 11.09 14.20 -7.02
C GLY A 45 11.24 15.67 -6.65
N ALA A 46 12.45 16.04 -6.24
CA ALA A 46 12.77 17.37 -5.72
C ALA A 46 12.45 18.55 -6.67
N ALA A 47 12.46 18.32 -7.99
CA ALA A 47 12.09 19.33 -8.99
C ALA A 47 10.57 19.41 -9.24
N SER A 48 9.76 18.68 -8.51
CA SER A 48 8.30 18.67 -8.60
C SER A 48 7.70 19.64 -7.57
N PRO A 49 6.49 20.16 -7.83
CA PRO A 49 5.84 21.06 -6.89
C PRO A 49 5.52 20.35 -5.57
N THR A 50 5.53 21.10 -4.49
CA THR A 50 4.91 20.65 -3.24
C THR A 50 3.42 20.35 -3.47
N LEU A 51 2.79 19.59 -2.57
CA LEU A 51 1.34 19.34 -2.69
C LEU A 51 0.54 20.65 -2.72
N ALA A 52 0.91 21.63 -1.91
CA ALA A 52 0.24 22.93 -1.86
C ALA A 52 0.35 23.71 -3.19
N GLU A 53 1.51 23.68 -3.83
CA GLU A 53 1.71 24.30 -5.15
C GLU A 53 0.95 23.55 -6.24
N PHE A 54 1.00 22.22 -6.21
CA PHE A 54 0.28 21.36 -7.16
C PHE A 54 -1.23 21.63 -7.12
N LEU A 55 -1.82 21.76 -5.94
CA LEU A 55 -3.25 22.01 -5.77
C LEU A 55 -3.69 23.39 -6.26
N LYS A 56 -2.78 24.34 -6.42
CA LYS A 56 -3.11 25.67 -7.00
C LYS A 56 -3.34 25.62 -8.51
N ASP A 57 -2.59 24.75 -9.21
CA ASP A 57 -2.68 24.65 -10.69
C ASP A 57 -2.26 23.23 -11.13
N ASP A 58 -3.09 22.25 -10.80
CA ASP A 58 -2.83 20.84 -11.11
C ASP A 58 -2.75 20.58 -12.63
N LYS A 59 -3.49 21.35 -13.43
CA LYS A 59 -3.48 21.24 -14.90
C LYS A 59 -2.14 21.64 -15.50
N LYS A 60 -1.55 22.73 -15.04
CA LYS A 60 -0.22 23.20 -15.47
C LYS A 60 0.84 22.12 -15.18
N PHE A 61 0.86 21.62 -13.96
CA PHE A 61 1.87 20.63 -13.56
C PHE A 61 1.65 19.29 -14.27
N ALA A 62 0.41 18.85 -14.43
CA ALA A 62 0.08 17.63 -15.17
C ALA A 62 0.51 17.74 -16.65
N ALA A 63 0.33 18.89 -17.30
CA ALA A 63 0.79 19.13 -18.67
C ALA A 63 2.33 19.06 -18.80
N ALA A 64 3.05 19.41 -17.74
CA ALA A 64 4.50 19.27 -17.65
C ALA A 64 4.94 17.88 -17.16
N MET A 65 4.05 16.90 -17.06
CA MET A 65 4.28 15.57 -16.48
C MET A 65 4.86 15.61 -15.06
N LYS A 66 4.46 16.59 -14.26
CA LYS A 66 4.86 16.74 -12.86
C LYS A 66 3.67 16.48 -11.95
N GLY A 67 3.85 15.54 -11.03
CA GLY A 67 2.94 15.34 -9.90
C GLY A 67 3.44 16.07 -8.65
N PRO A 68 2.70 16.02 -7.54
CA PRO A 68 3.18 16.54 -6.26
C PRO A 68 4.40 15.75 -5.80
N ARG A 69 5.32 16.40 -5.08
CA ARG A 69 6.48 15.74 -4.49
C ARG A 69 6.06 14.58 -3.58
N ILE A 70 6.84 13.50 -3.64
CA ILE A 70 6.72 12.34 -2.75
C ILE A 70 8.09 11.76 -2.40
N ASP A 71 9.16 12.51 -2.61
CA ASP A 71 10.53 12.08 -2.37
C ASP A 71 10.94 12.11 -0.88
N SER A 72 10.02 12.52 -0.01
CA SER A 72 10.19 12.43 1.44
C SER A 72 9.08 11.64 2.11
N TYR A 73 9.36 11.12 3.31
CA TYR A 73 8.38 10.45 4.15
C TYR A 73 7.15 11.34 4.45
N ALA A 74 7.40 12.60 4.79
CA ALA A 74 6.35 13.56 5.10
C ALA A 74 5.43 13.82 3.90
N ASP A 75 5.99 13.99 2.71
CA ASP A 75 5.20 14.20 1.49
C ASP A 75 4.31 12.99 1.17
N LEU A 76 4.81 11.76 1.37
CA LEU A 76 3.99 10.56 1.22
C LEU A 76 2.84 10.52 2.22
N LEU A 77 3.08 10.86 3.48
CA LEU A 77 2.03 10.88 4.51
C LEU A 77 0.93 11.90 4.20
N MET A 78 1.24 13.02 3.56
CA MET A 78 0.24 14.00 3.13
C MET A 78 -0.73 13.42 2.08
N LEU A 79 -0.30 12.44 1.30
CA LEU A 79 -1.11 11.76 0.27
C LEU A 79 -1.76 10.46 0.78
N ILE A 80 -1.43 10.04 1.99
CA ILE A 80 -2.05 8.89 2.65
C ILE A 80 -3.10 9.38 3.66
N GLY A 81 -2.68 10.25 4.56
CA GLY A 81 -3.44 10.63 5.74
C GLY A 81 -4.25 11.91 5.58
N TRP A 82 -3.59 13.00 5.24
CA TRP A 82 -4.16 14.33 5.09
C TRP A 82 -3.09 15.29 4.51
N PRO A 83 -3.42 16.29 3.66
CA PRO A 83 -4.78 16.75 3.29
C PRO A 83 -5.41 15.99 2.12
N ASP A 84 -4.66 15.26 1.27
CA ASP A 84 -5.23 14.46 0.18
C ASP A 84 -5.33 12.98 0.58
N THR A 85 -6.18 12.73 1.56
CA THR A 85 -6.38 11.40 2.14
C THR A 85 -6.69 10.35 1.10
N GLY A 86 -5.88 9.29 1.06
CA GLY A 86 -6.05 8.15 0.17
C GLY A 86 -5.61 8.39 -1.28
N ALA A 87 -4.90 9.48 -1.58
CA ALA A 87 -4.38 9.73 -2.92
C ALA A 87 -3.48 8.60 -3.42
N ILE A 88 -2.55 8.12 -2.58
CA ILE A 88 -1.68 6.97 -2.90
C ILE A 88 -2.53 5.76 -3.27
N MET A 89 -3.53 5.41 -2.46
CA MET A 89 -4.39 4.25 -2.70
C MET A 89 -5.11 4.36 -4.05
N ARG A 90 -5.72 5.51 -4.32
CA ARG A 90 -6.43 5.75 -5.59
C ARG A 90 -5.52 5.67 -6.82
N ARG A 91 -4.31 6.17 -6.69
CA ARG A 91 -3.39 6.27 -7.82
C ARG A 91 -2.67 4.95 -8.11
N LEU A 92 -2.44 4.13 -7.08
CA LEU A 92 -1.74 2.86 -7.20
C LEU A 92 -2.66 1.64 -7.30
N ASP A 93 -3.97 1.78 -7.13
CA ASP A 93 -4.91 0.65 -7.20
C ASP A 93 -4.83 -0.09 -8.54
N ASP A 94 -4.91 -1.43 -8.50
CA ASP A 94 -4.81 -2.29 -9.67
C ASP A 94 -6.14 -2.43 -10.47
N GLY A 95 -7.18 -1.76 -10.02
CA GLY A 95 -8.51 -1.81 -10.63
C GLY A 95 -9.34 -3.04 -10.24
N LYS A 96 -8.79 -3.99 -9.49
CA LYS A 96 -9.49 -5.24 -9.09
C LYS A 96 -10.49 -5.00 -7.96
N SER A 97 -10.41 -3.85 -7.26
CA SER A 97 -11.40 -3.53 -6.24
C SER A 97 -12.75 -3.18 -6.87
N ALA A 98 -13.84 -3.60 -6.23
CA ALA A 98 -15.20 -3.26 -6.67
C ALA A 98 -15.44 -1.74 -6.72
N LEU A 99 -14.68 -0.96 -5.95
CA LEU A 99 -14.77 0.49 -5.89
C LEU A 99 -14.05 1.19 -7.03
N ALA A 100 -13.05 0.54 -7.64
CA ALA A 100 -12.32 1.06 -8.79
C ALA A 100 -13.08 0.90 -10.11
N GLY A 101 -14.15 0.10 -10.13
CA GLY A 101 -14.95 -0.15 -11.33
C GLY A 101 -14.17 -0.82 -12.47
N GLY A 102 -13.20 -1.64 -12.14
CA GLY A 102 -12.36 -2.38 -13.09
C GLY A 102 -11.25 -1.57 -13.75
N LYS A 103 -11.05 -0.30 -13.34
CA LYS A 103 -10.01 0.57 -13.92
C LYS A 103 -8.87 0.78 -12.90
N PRO A 104 -7.63 0.46 -13.27
CA PRO A 104 -6.48 0.75 -12.40
C PRO A 104 -6.27 2.25 -12.25
N GLY A 105 -5.67 2.64 -11.13
CA GLY A 105 -5.19 3.99 -10.90
C GLY A 105 -4.10 4.37 -11.92
N ASN A 106 -4.04 5.64 -12.29
CA ASN A 106 -3.17 6.10 -13.36
C ASN A 106 -1.67 5.96 -13.06
N MET A 107 -1.27 5.75 -11.80
CA MET A 107 0.11 5.51 -11.40
C MET A 107 0.46 4.01 -11.28
N TYR A 108 -0.53 3.11 -11.29
CA TYR A 108 -0.31 1.67 -11.19
C TYR A 108 0.68 1.14 -12.23
N GLN A 109 0.57 1.61 -13.48
CA GLN A 109 1.44 1.19 -14.57
C GLN A 109 2.94 1.48 -14.33
N TYR A 110 3.25 2.46 -13.50
CA TYR A 110 4.65 2.86 -13.20
C TYR A 110 5.27 2.07 -12.04
N LEU A 111 4.50 1.21 -11.38
CA LEU A 111 5.03 0.33 -10.33
C LEU A 111 5.94 -0.77 -10.87
N GLY A 112 5.92 -1.07 -12.18
CA GLY A 112 6.79 -2.08 -12.75
C GLY A 112 6.60 -2.27 -14.25
N GLY A 113 7.56 -2.95 -14.88
CA GLY A 113 7.53 -3.30 -16.31
C GLY A 113 6.60 -4.48 -16.62
N THR A 114 6.44 -5.40 -15.66
CA THR A 114 5.54 -6.55 -15.77
C THR A 114 4.38 -6.46 -14.77
N ASP A 115 3.36 -7.27 -14.96
CA ASP A 115 2.22 -7.29 -14.02
C ASP A 115 2.63 -7.86 -12.65
N GLU A 116 3.48 -8.86 -12.64
CA GLU A 116 4.04 -9.45 -11.42
C GLU A 116 4.83 -8.42 -10.62
N GLU A 117 5.67 -7.63 -11.29
CA GLU A 117 6.43 -6.56 -10.64
C GLU A 117 5.49 -5.49 -10.07
N ARG A 118 4.47 -5.07 -10.84
CA ARG A 118 3.46 -4.11 -10.39
C ARG A 118 2.70 -4.60 -9.17
N GLN A 119 2.25 -5.86 -9.19
CA GLN A 119 1.52 -6.46 -8.06
C GLN A 119 2.41 -6.56 -6.81
N LYS A 120 3.66 -7.00 -6.97
CA LYS A 120 4.63 -7.06 -5.86
C LYS A 120 4.83 -5.68 -5.22
N ASN A 121 5.09 -4.66 -6.04
CA ASN A 121 5.35 -3.31 -5.56
C ASN A 121 4.09 -2.66 -4.97
N LEU A 122 2.91 -2.92 -5.53
CA LEU A 122 1.63 -2.52 -4.93
C LEU A 122 1.43 -3.17 -3.55
N GLN A 123 1.74 -4.46 -3.43
CA GLN A 123 1.62 -5.16 -2.15
C GLN A 123 2.57 -4.57 -1.10
N THR A 124 3.79 -4.19 -1.47
CA THR A 124 4.72 -3.49 -0.57
C THR A 124 4.12 -2.20 0.00
N PHE A 125 3.45 -1.38 -0.83
CA PHE A 125 2.73 -0.19 -0.35
C PHE A 125 1.56 -0.55 0.58
N LYS A 126 0.79 -1.60 0.25
CA LYS A 126 -0.32 -2.07 1.10
C LYS A 126 0.15 -2.54 2.47
N ASP A 127 1.25 -3.29 2.51
CA ASP A 127 1.84 -3.82 3.73
C ASP A 127 2.38 -2.70 4.64
N TRP A 128 2.98 -1.67 4.02
CA TRP A 128 3.45 -0.50 4.74
C TRP A 128 2.30 0.34 5.31
N VAL A 129 1.32 0.70 4.50
CA VAL A 129 0.15 1.49 4.94
C VAL A 129 -0.72 0.69 5.91
N GLY A 130 -0.79 -0.61 5.73
CA GLY A 130 -1.61 -1.53 6.51
C GLY A 130 -3.08 -1.55 6.07
N PRO A 131 -3.80 -2.64 6.42
CA PRO A 131 -5.17 -2.86 5.94
C PRO A 131 -6.16 -1.80 6.44
N GLU A 132 -5.93 -1.24 7.62
CA GLU A 132 -6.79 -0.19 8.17
C GLU A 132 -6.58 1.18 7.50
N GLY A 133 -5.34 1.47 7.07
CA GLY A 133 -4.99 2.68 6.34
C GLY A 133 -5.33 2.60 4.85
N TRP A 134 -5.26 1.40 4.27
CA TRP A 134 -5.55 1.17 2.85
C TRP A 134 -7.06 1.08 2.60
N VAL A 135 -7.75 2.21 2.66
CA VAL A 135 -9.21 2.27 2.55
C VAL A 135 -9.62 2.77 1.17
N LEU A 136 -10.11 1.86 0.33
CA LEU A 136 -10.47 2.13 -1.07
C LEU A 136 -11.79 2.85 -1.28
N ASN A 137 -12.72 2.86 -0.32
CA ASN A 137 -13.96 3.63 -0.42
C ASN A 137 -13.71 5.14 -0.57
N ARG A 138 -12.52 5.61 -0.28
CA ARG A 138 -12.02 6.97 -0.52
C ARG A 138 -11.90 7.33 -2.00
N PHE A 139 -12.07 6.40 -2.92
CA PHE A 139 -12.14 6.67 -4.35
C PHE A 139 -13.33 7.56 -4.74
N LYS A 140 -14.46 7.43 -4.07
CA LYS A 140 -15.72 8.06 -4.49
C LYS A 140 -15.89 9.51 -4.04
N ALA A 141 -15.09 9.98 -3.11
CA ALA A 141 -15.32 11.26 -2.44
C ALA A 141 -14.03 12.05 -2.23
N ARG A 142 -13.25 12.25 -3.29
CA ARG A 142 -12.03 13.08 -3.23
C ARG A 142 -12.35 14.44 -2.61
N GLY A 143 -11.60 14.83 -1.60
CA GLY A 143 -11.79 16.10 -0.88
C GLY A 143 -12.82 16.08 0.26
N ASN A 144 -13.72 15.09 0.32
CA ASN A 144 -14.76 15.00 1.35
C ASN A 144 -14.54 13.83 2.34
N ILE A 145 -13.36 13.23 2.31
CA ILE A 145 -13.04 12.10 3.20
C ILE A 145 -12.24 12.63 4.37
N PRO A 146 -12.63 12.30 5.61
CA PRO A 146 -11.85 12.63 6.78
C PRO A 146 -10.45 12.01 6.69
N GLY A 147 -9.47 12.65 7.29
CA GLY A 147 -8.13 12.11 7.45
C GLY A 147 -8.17 10.73 8.14
N ILE A 148 -7.09 9.98 8.03
CA ILE A 148 -6.93 8.78 8.83
C ILE A 148 -6.86 9.18 10.32
N SER A 149 -7.29 8.29 11.21
CA SER A 149 -7.24 8.57 12.64
C SER A 149 -5.79 8.63 13.15
N LYS A 150 -5.62 9.20 14.35
CA LYS A 150 -4.31 9.22 15.02
C LYS A 150 -3.75 7.80 15.19
N GLU A 151 -4.57 6.86 15.60
CA GLU A 151 -4.19 5.46 15.81
C GLU A 151 -3.74 4.78 14.50
N GLN A 152 -4.41 5.09 13.38
CA GLN A 152 -4.00 4.60 12.06
C GLN A 152 -2.66 5.22 11.63
N LEU A 153 -2.47 6.52 11.88
CA LEU A 153 -1.22 7.21 11.57
C LEU A 153 -0.06 6.64 12.40
N GLU A 154 -0.26 6.42 13.70
CA GLU A 154 0.76 5.85 14.58
C GLU A 154 1.23 4.47 14.10
N LYS A 155 0.33 3.64 13.58
CA LYS A 155 0.71 2.34 12.98
C LYS A 155 1.61 2.48 11.74
N ILE A 156 1.50 3.57 11.00
CA ILE A 156 2.39 3.86 9.86
C ILE A 156 3.71 4.45 10.37
N LEU A 157 3.66 5.32 11.39
CA LEU A 157 4.84 5.98 11.94
C LEU A 157 5.86 5.00 12.54
N VAL A 158 5.41 3.93 13.17
CA VAL A 158 6.31 2.89 13.72
C VAL A 158 7.01 2.07 12.64
N LYS A 159 6.59 2.19 11.38
CA LYS A 159 7.18 1.51 10.22
C LYS A 159 8.14 2.41 9.42
N TYR A 160 8.76 3.37 10.06
CA TYR A 160 9.80 4.20 9.43
C TYR A 160 11.11 3.42 9.23
#